data_1c106b2701acb27180d758e4eb67ff13
#
_entry.id   1c106b2701acb27180d758e4eb67ff13
#
_cell.length_a   1.000
_cell.length_b   1.000
_cell.length_c   1.000
_cell.angle_alpha   90.00
_cell.angle_beta   90.00
_cell.angle_gamma   90.00
#
_symmetry.space_group_name_H-M   'P 1'
#
loop_
_entity.id
_entity.type
_entity.pdbx_description
1 polymer ?
#
loop_
_entity_poly.entity_id
_entity_poly.type
_entity_poly.pdbx_seq_one_letter_code
_entity_poly.pdbx_strand_id
1 'polypeptide(L)'
;MVKKYADLHLHTNASDGEISPSEMVRMAKEAGLAAVGIVDHDTVDGVEPARRAGKRYGVEVIPGVEFSCQSKKSKFHILGYCINWRDPQLLNILREFQEDRRRQVQGMIGKLRRLGIDLSYEEVLEVSGGGSIGRPHIARAMLRKGYIQTPQEAFDRYLRAGRPAYVERYVLEPRKAINLIRAVGGVPVLAHPIYGGVEELPVLVKQGLRGIEAYHSDHDPQATKLFLQLARKHGLLVVGGSDSHGIDPPVGSVRIPWELVEELKREAAHEL
;
A
#
# COMPACT_ATOMS: atom_id res chain seq x y z
N MET A 1 -11.83 -17.05 -25.67
CA MET A 1 -12.15 -16.20 -24.49
C MET A 1 -11.15 -15.07 -24.43
N VAL A 2 -11.59 -13.83 -24.17
CA VAL A 2 -10.68 -12.70 -23.99
C VAL A 2 -9.93 -12.89 -22.66
N LYS A 3 -8.59 -12.81 -22.67
CA LYS A 3 -7.78 -12.88 -21.46
C LYS A 3 -8.12 -11.71 -20.55
N LYS A 4 -8.43 -11.98 -19.29
CA LYS A 4 -8.69 -10.98 -18.27
C LYS A 4 -7.45 -10.77 -17.41
N TYR A 5 -7.19 -9.52 -17.05
CA TYR A 5 -6.05 -9.12 -16.24
C TYR A 5 -6.49 -8.25 -15.06
N ALA A 6 -5.66 -8.20 -14.04
CA ALA A 6 -5.85 -7.35 -12.87
C ALA A 6 -4.55 -6.64 -12.49
N ASP A 7 -4.69 -5.52 -11.78
CA ASP A 7 -3.65 -4.81 -11.07
C ASP A 7 -4.09 -4.74 -9.60
N LEU A 8 -3.43 -5.47 -8.71
CA LEU A 8 -3.91 -5.63 -7.33
C LEU A 8 -3.25 -4.68 -6.34
N HIS A 9 -2.31 -3.83 -6.74
CA HIS A 9 -1.62 -2.92 -5.83
C HIS A 9 -1.75 -1.47 -6.32
N LEU A 10 -2.78 -0.78 -5.80
CA LEU A 10 -3.09 0.59 -6.18
C LEU A 10 -3.39 1.44 -4.95
N HIS A 11 -2.80 2.64 -4.91
CA HIS A 11 -3.00 3.65 -3.88
C HIS A 11 -3.80 4.84 -4.39
N THR A 12 -4.74 5.31 -3.58
CA THR A 12 -5.60 6.45 -3.91
C THR A 12 -5.31 7.64 -3.00
N ASN A 13 -5.98 8.75 -3.24
CA ASN A 13 -5.89 9.90 -2.35
C ASN A 13 -6.56 9.69 -0.97
N ALA A 14 -7.08 8.48 -0.69
CA ALA A 14 -7.41 8.08 0.67
C ALA A 14 -6.15 7.83 1.51
N SER A 15 -5.01 7.54 0.87
CA SER A 15 -3.68 7.52 1.51
C SER A 15 -2.74 8.52 0.83
N ASP A 16 -1.78 8.08 0.09
CA ASP A 16 -0.74 8.92 -0.51
C ASP A 16 -0.72 8.91 -2.04
N GLY A 17 -1.71 8.27 -2.66
CA GLY A 17 -1.97 8.43 -4.08
C GLY A 17 -2.43 9.85 -4.44
N GLU A 18 -2.38 10.19 -5.73
CA GLU A 18 -2.69 11.53 -6.24
C GLU A 18 -4.10 11.64 -6.80
N ILE A 19 -4.74 10.50 -7.10
CA ILE A 19 -6.05 10.45 -7.75
C ILE A 19 -7.11 9.81 -6.87
N SER A 20 -8.36 10.19 -7.11
CA SER A 20 -9.48 9.64 -6.33
C SER A 20 -9.68 8.14 -6.61
N PRO A 21 -10.28 7.38 -5.65
CA PRO A 21 -10.61 5.98 -5.88
C PRO A 21 -11.48 5.75 -7.12
N SER A 22 -12.41 6.67 -7.41
CA SER A 22 -13.29 6.57 -8.58
C SER A 22 -12.52 6.78 -9.89
N GLU A 23 -11.59 7.70 -9.90
CA GLU A 23 -10.73 7.97 -11.05
C GLU A 23 -9.75 6.82 -11.29
N MET A 24 -9.18 6.24 -10.22
CA MET A 24 -8.33 5.06 -10.28
C MET A 24 -9.02 3.89 -11.01
N VAL A 25 -10.27 3.64 -10.65
CA VAL A 25 -11.08 2.57 -11.29
C VAL A 25 -11.43 2.92 -12.75
N ARG A 26 -11.66 4.20 -13.07
CA ARG A 26 -11.87 4.64 -14.45
C ARG A 26 -10.64 4.38 -15.31
N MET A 27 -9.45 4.76 -14.81
CA MET A 27 -8.17 4.50 -15.49
C MET A 27 -7.93 3.00 -15.68
N ALA A 28 -8.25 2.18 -14.67
CA ALA A 28 -8.16 0.72 -14.77
C ALA A 28 -9.05 0.17 -15.89
N LYS A 29 -10.27 0.70 -16.04
CA LYS A 29 -11.15 0.33 -17.16
C LYS A 29 -10.53 0.70 -18.50
N GLU A 30 -9.96 1.88 -18.63
CA GLU A 30 -9.28 2.35 -19.86
C GLU A 30 -8.03 1.52 -20.17
N ALA A 31 -7.32 1.07 -19.12
CA ALA A 31 -6.22 0.12 -19.26
C ALA A 31 -6.68 -1.30 -19.61
N GLY A 32 -7.99 -1.57 -19.68
CA GLY A 32 -8.54 -2.89 -20.05
C GLY A 32 -8.44 -3.93 -18.91
N LEU A 33 -8.34 -3.50 -17.67
CA LEU A 33 -8.31 -4.39 -16.49
C LEU A 33 -9.71 -4.87 -16.15
N ALA A 34 -9.81 -6.12 -15.71
CA ALA A 34 -11.04 -6.73 -15.21
C ALA A 34 -11.21 -6.55 -13.70
N ALA A 35 -10.12 -6.41 -12.97
CA ALA A 35 -10.11 -6.15 -11.55
C ALA A 35 -8.94 -5.26 -11.11
N VAL A 36 -9.13 -4.63 -9.93
CA VAL A 36 -8.10 -3.85 -9.23
C VAL A 36 -8.13 -4.15 -7.73
N GLY A 37 -6.97 -4.11 -7.10
CA GLY A 37 -6.83 -4.07 -5.63
C GLY A 37 -6.67 -2.62 -5.16
N ILE A 38 -7.51 -2.18 -4.23
CA ILE A 38 -7.33 -0.89 -3.55
C ILE A 38 -6.78 -1.20 -2.18
N VAL A 39 -5.52 -0.80 -1.97
CA VAL A 39 -4.71 -1.19 -0.80
C VAL A 39 -4.04 0.01 -0.14
N ASP A 40 -4.79 1.07 0.04
CA ASP A 40 -4.33 2.32 0.65
C ASP A 40 -3.59 2.11 1.98
N HIS A 41 -2.53 2.87 2.24
CA HIS A 41 -1.71 2.76 3.44
C HIS A 41 -2.48 3.10 4.73
N ASP A 42 -2.62 2.10 5.61
CA ASP A 42 -3.22 2.20 6.94
C ASP A 42 -4.65 2.82 6.92
N THR A 43 -5.38 2.66 5.82
CA THR A 43 -6.78 3.09 5.67
C THR A 43 -7.55 2.20 4.68
N VAL A 44 -8.87 2.20 4.80
CA VAL A 44 -9.81 1.54 3.88
C VAL A 44 -10.82 2.52 3.29
N ASP A 45 -10.61 3.82 3.49
CA ASP A 45 -11.57 4.88 3.09
C ASP A 45 -11.72 4.95 1.56
N GLY A 46 -10.70 4.52 0.79
CA GLY A 46 -10.74 4.41 -0.66
C GLY A 46 -11.61 3.26 -1.20
N VAL A 47 -11.88 2.23 -0.39
CA VAL A 47 -12.53 1.00 -0.85
C VAL A 47 -13.99 1.22 -1.30
N GLU A 48 -14.82 1.89 -0.48
CA GLU A 48 -16.24 2.09 -0.83
C GLU A 48 -16.42 2.95 -2.10
N PRO A 49 -15.75 4.12 -2.24
CA PRO A 49 -15.84 4.90 -3.48
C PRO A 49 -15.36 4.12 -4.70
N ALA A 50 -14.25 3.37 -4.58
CA ALA A 50 -13.74 2.52 -5.65
C ALA A 50 -14.76 1.43 -6.05
N ARG A 51 -15.36 0.74 -5.08
CA ARG A 51 -16.38 -0.29 -5.35
C ARG A 51 -17.62 0.26 -6.07
N ARG A 52 -18.06 1.47 -5.71
CA ARG A 52 -19.15 2.15 -6.44
C ARG A 52 -18.76 2.42 -7.89
N ALA A 53 -17.55 2.94 -8.10
CA ALA A 53 -17.00 3.14 -9.44
C ALA A 53 -16.85 1.81 -10.20
N GLY A 54 -16.37 0.76 -9.53
CA GLY A 54 -16.25 -0.58 -10.10
C GLY A 54 -17.58 -1.12 -10.64
N LYS A 55 -18.68 -0.97 -9.91
CA LYS A 55 -20.02 -1.31 -10.41
C LYS A 55 -20.42 -0.50 -11.66
N ARG A 56 -20.05 0.79 -11.70
CA ARG A 56 -20.36 1.67 -12.83
C ARG A 56 -19.55 1.32 -14.10
N TYR A 57 -18.27 1.03 -13.93
CA TYR A 57 -17.34 0.80 -15.05
C TYR A 57 -17.17 -0.69 -15.43
N GLY A 58 -17.74 -1.61 -14.64
CA GLY A 58 -17.60 -3.05 -14.87
C GLY A 58 -16.18 -3.57 -14.57
N VAL A 59 -15.54 -3.02 -13.54
CA VAL A 59 -14.24 -3.45 -13.00
C VAL A 59 -14.46 -3.98 -11.60
N GLU A 60 -14.01 -5.20 -11.31
CA GLU A 60 -14.08 -5.75 -9.96
C GLU A 60 -13.07 -5.05 -9.05
N VAL A 61 -13.50 -4.64 -7.85
CA VAL A 61 -12.62 -4.04 -6.85
C VAL A 61 -12.43 -5.00 -5.70
N ILE A 62 -11.20 -5.45 -5.53
CA ILE A 62 -10.76 -6.27 -4.40
C ILE A 62 -10.45 -5.33 -3.24
N PRO A 63 -11.20 -5.41 -2.13
CA PRO A 63 -10.95 -4.58 -0.96
C PRO A 63 -9.67 -5.02 -0.27
N GLY A 64 -8.83 -4.05 0.09
CA GLY A 64 -7.59 -4.35 0.78
C GLY A 64 -7.08 -3.19 1.61
N VAL A 65 -5.90 -3.39 2.19
CA VAL A 65 -5.15 -2.41 2.96
C VAL A 65 -3.67 -2.78 2.93
N GLU A 66 -2.79 -1.79 2.94
CA GLU A 66 -1.36 -2.01 3.10
C GLU A 66 -0.88 -1.54 4.47
N PHE A 67 -0.36 -2.46 5.27
CA PHE A 67 0.23 -2.17 6.58
C PHE A 67 1.73 -2.01 6.51
N SER A 68 2.25 -0.91 7.06
CA SER A 68 3.68 -0.79 7.32
C SER A 68 4.05 -1.66 8.52
N CYS A 69 5.02 -2.54 8.33
CA CYS A 69 5.48 -3.48 9.36
C CYS A 69 6.96 -3.30 9.66
N GLN A 70 7.33 -3.61 10.90
CA GLN A 70 8.72 -3.63 11.34
C GLN A 70 8.98 -4.86 12.19
N SER A 71 9.98 -5.64 11.78
CA SER A 71 10.59 -6.67 12.60
C SER A 71 11.85 -6.13 13.30
N LYS A 72 12.58 -7.00 14.00
CA LYS A 72 13.90 -6.67 14.53
C LYS A 72 14.97 -6.47 13.45
N LYS A 73 14.74 -6.98 12.25
CA LYS A 73 15.74 -7.02 11.16
C LYS A 73 15.47 -5.99 10.08
N SER A 74 14.20 -5.83 9.68
CA SER A 74 13.85 -5.00 8.53
C SER A 74 12.48 -4.34 8.67
N LYS A 75 12.23 -3.33 7.84
CA LYS A 75 10.92 -2.71 7.59
C LYS A 75 10.43 -3.21 6.24
N PHE A 76 9.16 -3.57 6.16
CA PHE A 76 8.50 -4.03 4.95
C PHE A 76 6.99 -3.83 5.07
N HIS A 77 6.26 -4.12 4.02
CA HIS A 77 4.80 -3.99 4.03
C HIS A 77 4.11 -5.34 3.92
N ILE A 78 2.91 -5.41 4.49
CA ILE A 78 2.00 -6.56 4.36
C ILE A 78 0.68 -6.05 3.83
N LEU A 79 0.29 -6.59 2.67
CA LEU A 79 -1.01 -6.37 2.05
C LEU A 79 -2.03 -7.30 2.68
N GLY A 80 -3.22 -6.78 2.97
CA GLY A 80 -4.40 -7.58 3.30
C GLY A 80 -5.39 -7.48 2.17
N TYR A 81 -5.73 -8.60 1.53
CA TYR A 81 -6.73 -8.64 0.47
C TYR A 81 -8.02 -9.30 0.92
N CYS A 82 -9.10 -9.00 0.22
CA CYS A 82 -10.44 -9.58 0.47
C CYS A 82 -10.97 -9.35 1.89
N ILE A 83 -10.50 -8.32 2.57
CA ILE A 83 -10.85 -8.00 3.95
C ILE A 83 -12.30 -7.57 4.11
N ASN A 84 -12.90 -7.83 5.27
CA ASN A 84 -14.09 -7.12 5.70
C ASN A 84 -13.74 -5.69 6.13
N TRP A 85 -13.63 -4.80 5.16
CA TRP A 85 -13.22 -3.40 5.34
C TRP A 85 -14.20 -2.55 6.18
N ARG A 86 -15.38 -3.11 6.56
CA ARG A 86 -16.36 -2.50 7.46
C ARG A 86 -16.28 -3.02 8.89
N ASP A 87 -15.34 -3.91 9.17
CA ASP A 87 -15.18 -4.46 10.51
C ASP A 87 -14.86 -3.37 11.53
N PRO A 88 -15.62 -3.26 12.63
CA PRO A 88 -15.44 -2.17 13.61
C PRO A 88 -14.10 -2.22 14.33
N GLN A 89 -13.51 -3.41 14.56
CA GLN A 89 -12.21 -3.55 15.22
C GLN A 89 -11.10 -3.09 14.28
N LEU A 90 -11.17 -3.48 12.99
CA LEU A 90 -10.25 -2.98 11.96
C LEU A 90 -10.29 -1.45 11.89
N LEU A 91 -11.49 -0.87 11.78
CA LEU A 91 -11.66 0.58 11.68
C LEU A 91 -11.14 1.33 12.91
N ASN A 92 -11.26 0.77 14.12
CA ASN A 92 -10.68 1.35 15.33
C ASN A 92 -9.14 1.37 15.26
N ILE A 93 -8.53 0.25 14.89
CA ILE A 93 -7.06 0.13 14.77
C ILE A 93 -6.53 1.07 13.70
N LEU A 94 -7.19 1.16 12.54
CA LEU A 94 -6.80 2.08 11.47
C LEU A 94 -6.86 3.54 11.91
N ARG A 95 -7.86 3.94 12.72
CA ARG A 95 -7.92 5.28 13.31
C ARG A 95 -6.73 5.59 14.20
N GLU A 96 -6.30 4.64 15.05
CA GLU A 96 -5.10 4.80 15.90
C GLU A 96 -3.84 5.01 15.04
N PHE A 97 -3.69 4.27 13.92
CA PHE A 97 -2.58 4.44 12.99
C PHE A 97 -2.59 5.80 12.30
N GLN A 98 -3.77 6.27 11.88
CA GLN A 98 -3.91 7.59 11.28
C GLN A 98 -3.55 8.71 12.27
N GLU A 99 -3.96 8.58 13.54
CA GLU A 99 -3.56 9.52 14.60
C GLU A 99 -2.03 9.52 14.82
N ASP A 100 -1.40 8.35 14.78
CA ASP A 100 0.05 8.25 14.92
C ASP A 100 0.78 8.86 13.71
N ARG A 101 0.25 8.69 12.48
CA ARG A 101 0.74 9.38 11.28
C ARG A 101 0.64 10.90 11.41
N ARG A 102 -0.48 11.41 11.93
CA ARG A 102 -0.65 12.86 12.18
C ARG A 102 0.40 13.38 13.16
N ARG A 103 0.63 12.69 14.29
CA ARG A 103 1.69 13.03 15.25
C ARG A 103 3.08 13.00 14.60
N GLN A 104 3.37 11.99 13.80
CA GLN A 104 4.63 11.90 13.06
C GLN A 104 4.84 13.10 12.14
N VAL A 105 3.86 13.43 11.31
CA VAL A 105 3.91 14.55 10.36
C VAL A 105 4.12 15.89 11.09
N GLN A 106 3.37 16.14 12.17
CA GLN A 106 3.55 17.34 12.99
C GLN A 106 4.95 17.45 13.58
N GLY A 107 5.48 16.34 14.09
CA GLY A 107 6.85 16.26 14.60
C GLY A 107 7.91 16.53 13.53
N MET A 108 7.72 16.01 12.31
CA MET A 108 8.60 16.26 11.16
C MET A 108 8.56 17.72 10.72
N ILE A 109 7.37 18.33 10.63
CA ILE A 109 7.19 19.74 10.32
C ILE A 109 7.92 20.62 11.35
N GLY A 110 7.78 20.30 12.64
CA GLY A 110 8.52 21.01 13.68
C GLY A 110 10.04 20.93 13.54
N LYS A 111 10.58 19.80 13.05
CA LYS A 111 12.00 19.66 12.73
C LYS A 111 12.39 20.41 11.45
N LEU A 112 11.57 20.36 10.39
CA LEU A 112 11.81 21.10 9.14
C LEU A 112 11.87 22.62 9.37
N ARG A 113 10.98 23.17 10.22
CA ARG A 113 11.01 24.58 10.59
C ARG A 113 12.33 24.99 11.26
N ARG A 114 12.88 24.15 12.13
CA ARG A 114 14.21 24.39 12.75
C ARG A 114 15.36 24.35 11.74
N LEU A 115 15.15 23.74 10.58
CA LEU A 115 16.11 23.70 9.46
C LEU A 115 15.88 24.84 8.44
N GLY A 116 15.00 25.82 8.76
CA GLY A 116 14.70 26.92 7.87
C GLY A 116 13.67 26.64 6.78
N ILE A 117 13.00 25.48 6.85
CA ILE A 117 11.93 25.09 5.92
C ILE A 117 10.60 25.45 6.57
N ASP A 118 10.05 26.59 6.19
CA ASP A 118 8.76 27.07 6.71
C ASP A 118 7.61 26.32 6.03
N LEU A 119 7.10 25.32 6.74
CA LEU A 119 5.98 24.48 6.33
C LEU A 119 4.98 24.36 7.47
N SER A 120 3.69 24.55 7.20
CA SER A 120 2.61 24.34 8.17
C SER A 120 1.98 22.95 8.04
N TYR A 121 1.30 22.52 9.10
CA TYR A 121 0.54 21.27 9.07
C TYR A 121 -0.66 21.37 8.12
N GLU A 122 -1.29 22.55 8.08
CA GLU A 122 -2.43 22.85 7.21
C GLU A 122 -2.05 22.75 5.73
N GLU A 123 -0.87 23.24 5.33
CA GLU A 123 -0.36 23.12 3.97
C GLU A 123 -0.14 21.65 3.57
N VAL A 124 0.36 20.81 4.49
CA VAL A 124 0.52 19.38 4.24
C VAL A 124 -0.82 18.65 4.22
N LEU A 125 -1.76 19.04 5.07
CA LEU A 125 -3.11 18.49 5.10
C LEU A 125 -3.88 18.83 3.81
N GLU A 126 -3.74 20.04 3.29
CA GLU A 126 -4.32 20.44 2.01
C GLU A 126 -3.81 19.57 0.85
N VAL A 127 -2.49 19.28 0.84
CA VAL A 127 -1.89 18.35 -0.15
C VAL A 127 -2.42 16.93 -0.02
N SER A 128 -2.75 16.47 1.20
CA SER A 128 -3.28 15.12 1.40
C SER A 128 -4.74 14.97 0.98
N GLY A 129 -5.46 16.07 0.73
CA GLY A 129 -6.88 16.01 0.39
C GLY A 129 -7.76 15.41 1.48
N GLY A 130 -7.29 15.32 2.73
CA GLY A 130 -8.02 14.75 3.87
C GLY A 130 -7.82 13.24 4.08
N GLY A 131 -7.01 12.58 3.26
CA GLY A 131 -6.67 11.16 3.40
C GLY A 131 -5.63 10.88 4.51
N SER A 132 -5.20 9.62 4.60
CA SER A 132 -4.16 9.19 5.55
C SER A 132 -2.83 9.90 5.26
N ILE A 133 -2.47 10.84 6.14
CA ILE A 133 -1.31 11.74 5.94
C ILE A 133 0.02 11.02 6.15
N GLY A 134 1.06 11.40 5.39
CA GLY A 134 2.38 10.80 5.50
C GLY A 134 3.51 11.63 4.90
N ARG A 135 4.71 11.05 4.89
CA ARG A 135 5.92 11.67 4.33
C ARG A 135 5.80 12.11 2.86
N PRO A 136 5.12 11.37 1.96
CA PRO A 136 4.92 11.82 0.58
C PRO A 136 4.21 13.17 0.50
N HIS A 137 3.23 13.42 1.39
CA HIS A 137 2.51 14.69 1.45
C HIS A 137 3.43 15.85 1.91
N ILE A 138 4.34 15.59 2.87
CA ILE A 138 5.36 16.58 3.26
C ILE A 138 6.25 16.90 2.05
N ALA A 139 6.73 15.87 1.34
CA ALA A 139 7.57 16.05 0.15
C ALA A 139 6.84 16.86 -0.93
N ARG A 140 5.58 16.56 -1.23
CA ARG A 140 4.77 17.32 -2.19
C ARG A 140 4.55 18.77 -1.75
N ALA A 141 4.29 19.01 -0.46
CA ALA A 141 4.15 20.38 0.07
C ALA A 141 5.46 21.17 -0.02
N MET A 142 6.60 20.54 0.28
CA MET A 142 7.93 21.13 0.09
C MET A 142 8.21 21.49 -1.38
N LEU A 143 7.83 20.60 -2.31
CA LEU A 143 7.97 20.83 -3.75
C LEU A 143 7.12 22.02 -4.21
N ARG A 144 5.84 22.08 -3.79
CA ARG A 144 4.95 23.22 -4.09
C ARG A 144 5.51 24.58 -3.62
N LYS A 145 6.22 24.58 -2.50
CA LYS A 145 6.86 25.79 -1.95
C LYS A 145 8.27 26.05 -2.49
N GLY A 146 8.78 25.22 -3.38
CA GLY A 146 10.09 25.41 -4.02
C GLY A 146 11.30 25.11 -3.13
N TYR A 147 11.12 24.40 -2.00
CA TYR A 147 12.23 23.99 -1.13
C TYR A 147 13.06 22.84 -1.70
N ILE A 148 12.52 22.10 -2.65
CA ILE A 148 13.12 20.98 -3.34
C ILE A 148 12.69 20.97 -4.80
N GLN A 149 13.45 20.24 -5.64
CA GLN A 149 13.17 20.09 -7.08
C GLN A 149 12.42 18.81 -7.41
N THR A 150 12.58 17.79 -6.58
CA THR A 150 11.89 16.50 -6.75
C THR A 150 11.43 15.95 -5.39
N PRO A 151 10.34 15.17 -5.32
CA PRO A 151 9.93 14.52 -4.07
C PRO A 151 11.03 13.65 -3.47
N GLN A 152 11.82 12.97 -4.31
CA GLN A 152 12.95 12.14 -3.90
C GLN A 152 13.99 12.93 -3.08
N GLU A 153 14.26 14.17 -3.47
CA GLU A 153 15.18 15.06 -2.74
C GLU A 153 14.74 15.29 -1.29
N ALA A 154 13.42 15.40 -1.04
CA ALA A 154 12.91 15.52 0.34
C ALA A 154 13.29 14.31 1.20
N PHE A 155 13.13 13.11 0.64
CA PHE A 155 13.49 11.87 1.34
C PHE A 155 14.98 11.78 1.60
N ASP A 156 15.81 12.09 0.60
CA ASP A 156 17.26 11.96 0.68
C ASP A 156 17.90 12.96 1.64
N ARG A 157 17.36 14.18 1.71
CA ARG A 157 17.91 15.25 2.55
C ARG A 157 17.28 15.30 3.95
N TYR A 158 15.98 14.99 4.10
CA TYR A 158 15.25 15.34 5.31
C TYR A 158 14.41 14.22 5.94
N LEU A 159 13.69 13.39 5.15
CA LEU A 159 12.54 12.62 5.64
C LEU A 159 12.81 11.12 5.85
N ARG A 160 13.90 10.55 5.31
CA ARG A 160 14.27 9.14 5.55
C ARG A 160 14.80 8.94 6.96
N ALA A 161 14.78 7.69 7.44
CA ALA A 161 15.44 7.28 8.66
C ALA A 161 16.91 7.75 8.69
N GLY A 162 17.35 8.32 9.81
CA GLY A 162 18.67 8.90 9.95
C GLY A 162 18.81 10.33 9.39
N ARG A 163 17.79 10.90 8.74
CA ARG A 163 17.81 12.28 8.24
C ARG A 163 17.27 13.26 9.29
N PRO A 164 17.66 14.55 9.22
CA PRO A 164 17.45 15.52 10.32
C PRO A 164 16.00 15.78 10.68
N ALA A 165 15.06 15.68 9.72
CA ALA A 165 13.63 15.86 9.99
C ALA A 165 12.88 14.56 10.28
N TYR A 166 13.55 13.41 10.26
CA TYR A 166 12.90 12.12 10.52
C TYR A 166 12.32 12.06 11.94
N VAL A 167 11.10 11.57 12.04
CA VAL A 167 10.43 11.19 13.29
C VAL A 167 9.95 9.74 13.13
N GLU A 168 10.29 8.91 14.10
CA GLU A 168 9.81 7.54 14.13
C GLU A 168 8.31 7.53 14.47
N ARG A 169 7.58 6.56 13.92
CA ARG A 169 6.20 6.28 14.27
C ARG A 169 6.04 4.84 14.72
N TYR A 170 4.95 4.56 15.38
CA TYR A 170 4.56 3.18 15.62
C TYR A 170 4.31 2.48 14.27
N VAL A 171 4.86 1.29 14.12
CA VAL A 171 4.61 0.38 13.00
C VAL A 171 4.28 -0.99 13.57
N LEU A 172 3.42 -1.73 12.87
CA LEU A 172 2.99 -3.04 13.36
C LEU A 172 4.15 -4.04 13.37
N GLU A 173 4.15 -4.90 14.39
CA GLU A 173 4.85 -6.16 14.28
C GLU A 173 4.19 -7.02 13.20
N PRO A 174 4.95 -7.72 12.34
CA PRO A 174 4.38 -8.49 11.22
C PRO A 174 3.32 -9.48 11.64
N ARG A 175 3.52 -10.18 12.77
CA ARG A 175 2.55 -11.11 13.34
C ARG A 175 1.21 -10.45 13.67
N LYS A 176 1.24 -9.22 14.19
CA LYS A 176 0.01 -8.47 14.50
C LYS A 176 -0.74 -8.09 13.23
N ALA A 177 -0.02 -7.64 12.17
CA ALA A 177 -0.63 -7.33 10.88
C ALA A 177 -1.28 -8.58 10.26
N ILE A 178 -0.56 -9.70 10.22
CA ILE A 178 -1.07 -10.98 9.71
C ILE A 178 -2.33 -11.42 10.47
N ASN A 179 -2.29 -11.37 11.80
CA ASN A 179 -3.44 -11.77 12.62
C ASN A 179 -4.63 -10.84 12.42
N LEU A 180 -4.41 -9.52 12.29
CA LEU A 180 -5.47 -8.56 12.04
C LEU A 180 -6.14 -8.80 10.68
N ILE A 181 -5.35 -9.00 9.62
CA ILE A 181 -5.87 -9.29 8.27
C ILE A 181 -6.72 -10.57 8.29
N ARG A 182 -6.23 -11.64 8.93
CA ARG A 182 -6.96 -12.91 9.03
C ARG A 182 -8.23 -12.79 9.88
N ALA A 183 -8.18 -12.04 10.98
CA ALA A 183 -9.35 -11.81 11.84
C ALA A 183 -10.51 -11.13 11.13
N VAL A 184 -10.24 -10.40 10.04
CA VAL A 184 -11.27 -9.76 9.21
C VAL A 184 -11.53 -10.52 7.90
N GLY A 185 -11.18 -11.82 7.84
CA GLY A 185 -11.41 -12.73 6.70
C GLY A 185 -10.52 -12.45 5.50
N GLY A 186 -9.42 -11.72 5.69
CA GLY A 186 -8.51 -11.36 4.61
C GLY A 186 -7.32 -12.29 4.45
N VAL A 187 -6.65 -12.17 3.32
CA VAL A 187 -5.45 -12.93 2.94
C VAL A 187 -4.22 -12.03 3.11
N PRO A 188 -3.29 -12.34 4.05
CA PRO A 188 -2.06 -11.57 4.23
C PRO A 188 -1.00 -11.96 3.21
N VAL A 189 -0.42 -10.96 2.56
CA VAL A 189 0.56 -11.09 1.48
C VAL A 189 1.78 -10.18 1.75
N LEU A 190 3.00 -10.69 1.57
CA LEU A 190 4.20 -9.87 1.63
C LEU A 190 4.26 -8.98 0.38
N ALA A 191 4.24 -7.66 0.59
CA ALA A 191 4.31 -6.66 -0.46
C ALA A 191 5.76 -6.48 -0.96
N HIS A 192 5.93 -6.16 -2.25
CA HIS A 192 7.18 -5.76 -2.91
C HIS A 192 8.47 -6.21 -2.17
N PRO A 193 8.73 -7.53 -2.08
CA PRO A 193 9.77 -8.12 -1.22
C PRO A 193 11.20 -7.69 -1.57
N ILE A 194 11.41 -6.99 -2.67
CA ILE A 194 12.69 -6.36 -3.01
C ILE A 194 13.12 -5.32 -1.96
N TYR A 195 12.16 -4.71 -1.26
CA TYR A 195 12.42 -3.71 -0.23
C TYR A 195 12.59 -4.29 1.19
N GLY A 196 12.25 -5.57 1.39
CA GLY A 196 12.44 -6.24 2.68
C GLY A 196 11.48 -7.40 2.92
N GLY A 197 11.69 -8.09 4.06
CA GLY A 197 10.83 -9.20 4.50
C GLY A 197 11.20 -10.57 3.95
N VAL A 198 12.03 -10.66 2.91
CA VAL A 198 12.42 -11.95 2.28
C VAL A 198 13.17 -12.86 3.26
N GLU A 199 14.09 -12.30 4.03
CA GLU A 199 14.86 -13.08 5.02
C GLU A 199 14.00 -13.64 6.16
N GLU A 200 12.83 -13.02 6.38
CA GLU A 200 11.88 -13.39 7.42
C GLU A 200 10.76 -14.28 6.90
N LEU A 201 10.70 -14.52 5.58
CA LEU A 201 9.62 -15.25 4.92
C LEU A 201 9.27 -16.60 5.60
N PRO A 202 10.25 -17.44 6.03
CA PRO A 202 9.92 -18.68 6.72
C PRO A 202 9.22 -18.46 8.07
N VAL A 203 9.52 -17.35 8.74
CA VAL A 203 8.87 -16.97 10.01
C VAL A 203 7.48 -16.42 9.74
N LEU A 204 7.34 -15.54 8.74
CA LEU A 204 6.05 -14.96 8.33
C LEU A 204 5.06 -16.05 7.91
N VAL A 205 5.50 -17.04 7.15
CA VAL A 205 4.68 -18.20 6.76
C VAL A 205 4.18 -18.98 7.99
N LYS A 206 5.05 -19.23 8.97
CA LYS A 206 4.65 -19.87 10.25
C LYS A 206 3.67 -19.00 11.04
N GLN A 207 3.69 -17.69 10.86
CA GLN A 207 2.76 -16.74 11.49
C GLN A 207 1.44 -16.63 10.73
N GLY A 208 1.29 -17.27 9.57
CA GLY A 208 0.06 -17.30 8.80
C GLY A 208 0.05 -16.43 7.54
N LEU A 209 1.22 -15.96 7.06
CA LEU A 209 1.33 -15.33 5.75
C LEU A 209 0.90 -16.32 4.66
N ARG A 210 0.08 -15.87 3.71
CA ARG A 210 -0.51 -16.72 2.66
C ARG A 210 -0.05 -16.41 1.25
N GLY A 211 0.55 -15.25 1.01
CA GLY A 211 0.98 -14.87 -0.33
C GLY A 211 2.24 -14.02 -0.34
N ILE A 212 2.75 -13.83 -1.55
CA ILE A 212 3.90 -12.97 -1.86
C ILE A 212 3.63 -12.22 -3.16
N GLU A 213 3.95 -10.95 -3.20
CA GLU A 213 3.90 -10.15 -4.40
C GLU A 213 5.14 -10.45 -5.25
N ALA A 214 4.94 -11.20 -6.34
CA ALA A 214 6.03 -11.56 -7.24
C ALA A 214 6.15 -10.62 -8.44
N TYR A 215 5.03 -10.06 -8.89
CA TYR A 215 4.98 -9.12 -10.00
C TYR A 215 4.79 -7.69 -9.48
N HIS A 216 5.79 -6.84 -9.68
CA HIS A 216 5.77 -5.44 -9.23
C HIS A 216 6.55 -4.56 -10.21
N SER A 217 6.23 -3.27 -10.27
CA SER A 217 6.90 -2.32 -11.18
C SER A 217 8.42 -2.26 -10.98
N ASP A 218 8.89 -2.39 -9.73
CA ASP A 218 10.31 -2.34 -9.39
C ASP A 218 11.01 -3.71 -9.40
N HIS A 219 10.29 -4.78 -9.74
CA HIS A 219 10.89 -6.11 -9.87
C HIS A 219 11.42 -6.34 -11.27
N ASP A 220 12.73 -6.46 -11.39
CA ASP A 220 13.34 -6.97 -12.61
C ASP A 220 12.99 -8.45 -12.84
N PRO A 221 13.29 -9.01 -14.02
CA PRO A 221 13.00 -10.42 -14.32
C PRO A 221 13.67 -11.41 -13.36
N GLN A 222 14.81 -11.05 -12.76
CA GLN A 222 15.54 -11.91 -11.83
C GLN A 222 14.84 -11.93 -10.47
N ALA A 223 14.43 -10.76 -9.97
CA ALA A 223 13.64 -10.61 -8.75
C ALA A 223 12.30 -11.35 -8.87
N THR A 224 11.57 -11.12 -9.97
CA THR A 224 10.32 -11.83 -10.26
C THR A 224 10.51 -13.36 -10.22
N LYS A 225 11.54 -13.87 -10.90
CA LYS A 225 11.85 -15.31 -10.89
C LYS A 225 12.15 -15.84 -9.48
N LEU A 226 12.92 -15.09 -8.69
CA LEU A 226 13.23 -15.43 -7.31
C LEU A 226 11.95 -15.53 -6.47
N PHE A 227 11.06 -14.54 -6.55
CA PHE A 227 9.85 -14.50 -5.75
C PHE A 227 8.84 -15.59 -6.15
N LEU A 228 8.76 -15.94 -7.43
CA LEU A 228 8.00 -17.09 -7.90
C LEU A 228 8.56 -18.43 -7.37
N GLN A 229 9.89 -18.57 -7.28
CA GLN A 229 10.52 -19.75 -6.68
C GLN A 229 10.24 -19.82 -5.17
N LEU A 230 10.29 -18.68 -4.46
CA LEU A 230 9.96 -18.62 -3.04
C LEU A 230 8.48 -18.92 -2.79
N ALA A 231 7.58 -18.42 -3.64
CA ALA A 231 6.15 -18.77 -3.58
C ALA A 231 5.94 -20.29 -3.66
N ARG A 232 6.52 -20.92 -4.67
CA ARG A 232 6.44 -22.39 -4.84
C ARG A 232 7.03 -23.16 -3.65
N LYS A 233 8.21 -22.74 -3.17
CA LYS A 233 8.92 -23.38 -2.06
C LYS A 233 8.10 -23.36 -0.76
N HIS A 234 7.36 -22.29 -0.53
CA HIS A 234 6.63 -22.07 0.72
C HIS A 234 5.12 -22.28 0.60
N GLY A 235 4.62 -22.71 -0.57
CA GLY A 235 3.18 -22.91 -0.82
C GLY A 235 2.37 -21.62 -0.71
N LEU A 236 2.93 -20.50 -1.17
CA LEU A 236 2.30 -19.18 -1.11
C LEU A 236 1.56 -18.86 -2.41
N LEU A 237 0.46 -18.13 -2.29
CA LEU A 237 -0.20 -17.48 -3.41
C LEU A 237 0.73 -16.47 -4.06
N VAL A 238 0.58 -16.30 -5.36
CA VAL A 238 1.27 -15.27 -6.14
C VAL A 238 0.31 -14.13 -6.43
N VAL A 239 0.71 -12.92 -6.10
CA VAL A 239 -0.02 -11.71 -6.47
C VAL A 239 0.91 -10.73 -7.19
N GLY A 240 0.36 -9.60 -7.62
CA GLY A 240 1.14 -8.52 -8.19
C GLY A 240 0.30 -7.31 -8.52
N GLY A 241 0.99 -6.20 -8.64
CA GLY A 241 0.43 -4.92 -9.00
C GLY A 241 1.49 -3.88 -9.31
N SER A 242 1.03 -2.73 -9.81
CA SER A 242 1.93 -1.66 -10.23
C SER A 242 2.47 -0.82 -9.08
N ASP A 243 1.82 -0.87 -7.91
CA ASP A 243 2.04 0.09 -6.81
C ASP A 243 1.83 1.55 -7.27
N SER A 244 0.86 1.70 -8.19
CA SER A 244 0.56 3.01 -8.77
C SER A 244 -0.07 3.92 -7.72
N HIS A 245 0.51 5.11 -7.59
CA HIS A 245 0.01 6.22 -6.78
C HIS A 245 -0.69 7.29 -7.64
N GLY A 246 -0.92 7.00 -8.92
CA GLY A 246 -1.58 7.91 -9.86
C GLY A 246 -1.05 7.78 -11.28
N ILE A 247 -0.03 8.56 -11.62
CA ILE A 247 0.49 8.65 -13.00
C ILE A 247 1.70 7.76 -13.21
N ASP A 248 2.60 7.70 -12.25
CA ASP A 248 3.87 6.97 -12.34
C ASP A 248 4.10 6.10 -11.10
N PRO A 249 4.19 4.77 -11.24
CA PRO A 249 3.92 4.01 -12.47
C PRO A 249 2.43 4.06 -12.85
N PRO A 250 2.09 3.95 -14.16
CA PRO A 250 0.70 4.00 -14.58
C PRO A 250 -0.09 2.77 -14.13
N VAL A 251 -1.38 2.96 -13.91
CA VAL A 251 -2.34 1.88 -13.59
C VAL A 251 -2.30 0.82 -14.69
N GLY A 252 -2.11 -0.45 -14.29
CA GLY A 252 -2.03 -1.57 -15.22
C GLY A 252 -0.69 -1.70 -15.95
N SER A 253 0.37 -1.00 -15.51
CA SER A 253 1.75 -1.26 -15.96
C SER A 253 2.22 -2.65 -15.55
N VAL A 254 1.76 -3.15 -14.42
CA VAL A 254 1.86 -4.55 -14.02
C VAL A 254 0.49 -5.21 -14.11
N ARG A 255 0.41 -6.32 -14.84
CA ARG A 255 -0.84 -7.04 -15.09
C ARG A 255 -0.68 -8.50 -14.72
N ILE A 256 -1.48 -8.98 -13.79
CA ILE A 256 -1.53 -10.39 -13.44
C ILE A 256 -2.72 -11.08 -14.11
N PRO A 257 -2.59 -12.37 -14.44
CA PRO A 257 -3.70 -13.16 -14.95
C PRO A 257 -4.86 -13.25 -13.97
N TRP A 258 -6.08 -13.33 -14.49
CA TRP A 258 -7.31 -13.44 -13.70
C TRP A 258 -7.34 -14.67 -12.77
N GLU A 259 -6.70 -15.74 -13.17
CA GLU A 259 -6.60 -16.98 -12.42
C GLU A 259 -5.99 -16.76 -11.02
N LEU A 260 -5.01 -15.86 -10.89
CA LEU A 260 -4.40 -15.49 -9.60
C LEU A 260 -5.38 -14.72 -8.70
N VAL A 261 -6.27 -13.92 -9.30
CA VAL A 261 -7.34 -13.25 -8.54
C VAL A 261 -8.34 -14.27 -7.99
N GLU A 262 -8.69 -15.27 -8.79
CA GLU A 262 -9.60 -16.34 -8.35
C GLU A 262 -8.97 -17.21 -7.26
N GLU A 263 -7.67 -17.49 -7.34
CA GLU A 263 -6.94 -18.19 -6.28
C GLU A 263 -6.96 -17.39 -4.96
N LEU A 264 -6.68 -16.08 -5.03
CA LEU A 264 -6.74 -15.19 -3.88
C LEU A 264 -8.14 -15.17 -3.24
N LYS A 265 -9.19 -15.09 -4.05
CA LYS A 265 -10.59 -15.09 -3.57
C LYS A 265 -10.99 -16.41 -2.95
N ARG A 266 -10.50 -17.54 -3.50
CA ARG A 266 -10.74 -18.87 -2.91
C ARG A 266 -10.09 -19.01 -1.55
N GLU A 267 -8.85 -18.56 -1.40
CA GLU A 267 -8.16 -18.57 -0.11
C GLU A 267 -8.93 -17.77 0.94
N ALA A 268 -9.40 -16.56 0.59
CA ALA A 268 -10.21 -15.76 1.49
C ALA A 268 -11.52 -16.47 1.93
N ALA A 269 -12.15 -17.22 1.05
CA ALA A 269 -13.37 -17.98 1.37
C ALA A 269 -13.10 -19.17 2.33
N HIS A 270 -11.88 -19.65 2.43
CA HIS A 270 -11.48 -20.72 3.37
C HIS A 270 -11.08 -20.19 4.75
N GLU A 271 -10.80 -18.89 4.89
CA GLU A 271 -10.47 -18.26 6.17
C GLU A 271 -11.72 -17.83 6.97
N LEU A 272 -12.92 -17.85 6.36
CA LEU A 272 -14.23 -17.59 6.98
C LEU A 272 -14.85 -18.88 7.53
#